data_bf6b5674439fcc59063254e294e4e623
#
_entry.id   bf6b5674439fcc59063254e294e4e623
#
_cell.length_a   1.000
_cell.length_b   1.000
_cell.length_c   1.000
_cell.angle_alpha   90.00
_cell.angle_beta   90.00
_cell.angle_gamma   90.00
#
_symmetry.space_group_name_H-M   'P 1'
#
loop_
_entity.id
_entity.type
_entity.pdbx_description
1 polymer ?
#
loop_
_entity_poly.entity_id
_entity_poly.type
_entity_poly.pdbx_seq_one_letter_code
_entity_poly.pdbx_strand_id
1 'polypeptide(L)'
;MKLTFLGAAGTVTGSKYLIEAGGLRILVDCGLFQGYKNLRLLNWQPLPFSTKEIDAVVLTHGHIDHSGALPLLVQQGYRGPVYATRATAELCGLLLPDSGHLQEADAAFANRHKSSKHHPALPLYTEEDARRSLKLFKPLDFDELLTLGPLQLRLRGAGHILGASSVELRQGNRSLLMSGDLGRPDDLMMKPPVPIEHGDTLVIESTYGDRTHDDSDHAGELADVIRRTAARGGMVIVPAFAVGRTQALLYQIWLLKESKQIPDLPVFLDSPMAIDTTGIYQRHANEHRLSIDDCRHMGSVARFCRTADQSRELNQLTYPAIIISASGMATGGRILHHLKNHLGDHRCSVVFAGYQAGGTRGAR
;
A
#
# COMPACT_ATOMS: atom_id res chain seq x y z
N MET A 1 -29.21 -9.04 -3.85
CA MET A 1 -27.74 -9.12 -3.76
C MET A 1 -27.36 -10.04 -2.61
N LYS A 2 -26.36 -10.90 -2.79
CA LYS A 2 -25.74 -11.70 -1.73
C LYS A 2 -24.28 -11.30 -1.60
N LEU A 3 -23.81 -11.05 -0.38
CA LEU A 3 -22.44 -10.69 -0.07
C LEU A 3 -21.80 -11.82 0.74
N THR A 4 -20.61 -12.25 0.32
CA THR A 4 -19.81 -13.25 1.02
C THR A 4 -18.43 -12.66 1.35
N PHE A 5 -18.06 -12.66 2.63
CA PHE A 5 -16.75 -12.23 3.11
C PHE A 5 -15.75 -13.39 2.95
N LEU A 6 -14.68 -13.17 2.22
CA LEU A 6 -13.61 -14.15 1.96
C LEU A 6 -12.29 -13.77 2.64
N GLY A 7 -12.23 -12.57 3.20
CA GLY A 7 -11.10 -12.02 3.94
C GLY A 7 -11.45 -10.69 4.57
N ALA A 8 -10.53 -10.12 5.34
CA ALA A 8 -10.66 -8.87 6.08
C ALA A 8 -11.90 -8.77 6.99
N ALA A 9 -12.47 -9.90 7.39
CA ALA A 9 -13.50 -9.98 8.42
C ALA A 9 -12.86 -10.54 9.70
N GLY A 10 -12.80 -9.72 10.77
CA GLY A 10 -12.04 -10.04 12.00
C GLY A 10 -10.52 -10.03 11.82
N THR A 11 -10.00 -9.46 10.74
CA THR A 11 -8.58 -9.28 10.43
C THR A 11 -8.40 -8.08 9.52
N VAL A 12 -7.24 -7.42 9.61
CA VAL A 12 -6.94 -6.17 8.91
C VAL A 12 -6.52 -6.40 7.45
N THR A 13 -6.10 -7.60 7.06
CA THR A 13 -5.52 -7.86 5.74
C THR A 13 -6.26 -8.96 4.98
N GLY A 14 -6.00 -9.06 3.68
CA GLY A 14 -6.57 -10.10 2.82
C GLY A 14 -7.96 -9.77 2.28
N SER A 15 -8.24 -8.48 2.06
CA SER A 15 -9.53 -7.96 1.63
C SER A 15 -10.04 -8.67 0.37
N LYS A 16 -11.21 -9.36 0.50
CA LYS A 16 -11.88 -10.06 -0.59
C LYS A 16 -13.35 -10.22 -0.27
N TYR A 17 -14.21 -9.74 -1.16
CA TYR A 17 -15.66 -9.81 -1.00
C TYR A 17 -16.32 -10.26 -2.30
N LEU A 18 -17.04 -11.39 -2.25
CA LEU A 18 -17.82 -11.87 -3.39
C LEU A 18 -19.25 -11.34 -3.32
N ILE A 19 -19.67 -10.66 -4.39
CA ILE A 19 -21.03 -10.14 -4.57
C ILE A 19 -21.70 -10.94 -5.67
N GLU A 20 -22.84 -11.60 -5.34
CA GLU A 20 -23.68 -12.29 -6.28
C GLU A 20 -24.98 -11.46 -6.46
N ALA A 21 -25.15 -10.88 -7.65
CA ALA A 21 -26.26 -9.99 -7.94
C ALA A 21 -26.57 -9.97 -9.45
N GLY A 22 -27.84 -10.01 -9.81
CA GLY A 22 -28.29 -9.91 -11.20
C GLY A 22 -27.74 -10.98 -12.13
N GLY A 23 -27.41 -12.16 -11.60
CA GLY A 23 -26.79 -13.25 -12.35
C GLY A 23 -25.28 -13.12 -12.52
N LEU A 24 -24.66 -12.05 -11.98
CA LEU A 24 -23.22 -11.80 -12.04
C LEU A 24 -22.55 -12.09 -10.70
N ARG A 25 -21.28 -12.48 -10.77
CA ARG A 25 -20.36 -12.67 -9.64
C ARG A 25 -19.23 -11.66 -9.73
N ILE A 26 -19.24 -10.67 -8.84
CA ILE A 26 -18.25 -9.60 -8.79
C ILE A 26 -17.40 -9.78 -7.54
N LEU A 27 -16.08 -9.84 -7.71
CA LEU A 27 -15.13 -9.84 -6.60
C LEU A 27 -14.66 -8.39 -6.35
N VAL A 28 -14.99 -7.85 -5.18
CA VAL A 28 -14.45 -6.57 -4.72
C VAL A 28 -13.23 -6.85 -3.86
N ASP A 29 -12.11 -6.30 -4.26
CA ASP A 29 -10.76 -6.56 -3.79
C ASP A 29 -10.30 -8.02 -3.96
N CYS A 30 -9.00 -8.19 -4.06
CA CYS A 30 -8.33 -9.47 -4.19
C CYS A 30 -6.96 -9.39 -3.50
N GLY A 31 -6.97 -9.22 -2.17
CA GLY A 31 -5.78 -8.93 -1.38
C GLY A 31 -5.06 -10.15 -0.82
N LEU A 32 -3.80 -9.99 -0.46
CA LEU A 32 -3.03 -10.98 0.28
C LEU A 32 -3.21 -10.80 1.79
N PHE A 33 -3.32 -11.90 2.51
CA PHE A 33 -3.19 -11.90 3.95
C PHE A 33 -1.74 -11.66 4.35
N GLN A 34 -1.52 -10.77 5.31
CA GLN A 34 -0.21 -10.39 5.84
C GLN A 34 -0.15 -10.58 7.36
N GLY A 35 1.02 -10.34 7.98
CA GLY A 35 1.18 -10.41 9.41
C GLY A 35 1.35 -11.83 9.96
N TYR A 36 0.47 -12.30 10.81
CA TYR A 36 0.58 -13.60 11.48
C TYR A 36 0.69 -14.78 10.52
N LYS A 37 1.44 -15.81 10.92
CA LYS A 37 1.68 -16.99 10.09
C LYS A 37 0.39 -17.70 9.68
N ASN A 38 -0.57 -17.86 10.60
CA ASN A 38 -1.86 -18.48 10.32
C ASN A 38 -2.64 -17.73 9.24
N LEU A 39 -2.62 -16.39 9.23
CA LEU A 39 -3.23 -15.58 8.17
C LEU A 39 -2.50 -15.78 6.84
N ARG A 40 -1.17 -15.69 6.83
CA ARG A 40 -0.39 -15.89 5.60
C ARG A 40 -0.57 -17.25 4.96
N LEU A 41 -0.87 -18.29 5.76
CA LEU A 41 -1.20 -19.61 5.24
C LEU A 41 -2.52 -19.66 4.47
N LEU A 42 -3.45 -18.74 4.72
CA LEU A 42 -4.69 -18.62 3.96
C LEU A 42 -4.45 -18.25 2.49
N ASN A 43 -3.32 -17.60 2.16
CA ASN A 43 -2.98 -17.29 0.77
C ASN A 43 -2.73 -18.54 -0.09
N TRP A 44 -2.46 -19.68 0.51
CA TRP A 44 -2.24 -20.98 -0.16
C TRP A 44 -3.51 -21.81 -0.29
N GLN A 45 -4.61 -21.37 0.34
CA GLN A 45 -5.88 -22.09 0.25
C GLN A 45 -6.61 -21.74 -1.04
N PRO A 46 -7.28 -22.70 -1.68
CA PRO A 46 -8.12 -22.40 -2.83
C PRO A 46 -9.32 -21.55 -2.42
N LEU A 47 -9.81 -20.75 -3.35
CA LEU A 47 -11.10 -20.07 -3.18
C LEU A 47 -12.23 -21.10 -3.15
N PRO A 48 -13.33 -20.83 -2.43
CA PRO A 48 -14.46 -21.79 -2.30
C PRO A 48 -15.33 -21.88 -3.57
N PHE A 49 -14.86 -21.38 -4.70
CA PHE A 49 -15.52 -21.39 -6.01
C PHE A 49 -14.48 -21.35 -7.13
N SER A 50 -14.92 -21.67 -8.35
CA SER A 50 -14.05 -21.56 -9.53
C SER A 50 -13.79 -20.11 -9.89
N THR A 51 -12.52 -19.74 -10.10
CA THR A 51 -12.12 -18.39 -10.53
C THR A 51 -12.71 -18.03 -11.91
N LYS A 52 -13.07 -19.04 -12.71
CA LYS A 52 -13.72 -18.86 -14.02
C LYS A 52 -15.16 -18.39 -13.94
N GLU A 53 -15.77 -18.51 -12.74
CA GLU A 53 -17.15 -18.07 -12.49
C GLU A 53 -17.23 -16.60 -12.07
N ILE A 54 -16.09 -15.92 -11.92
CA ILE A 54 -16.04 -14.49 -11.60
C ILE A 54 -16.16 -13.70 -12.90
N ASP A 55 -17.18 -12.85 -12.99
CA ASP A 55 -17.44 -12.02 -14.16
C ASP A 55 -16.55 -10.77 -14.19
N ALA A 56 -16.28 -10.18 -13.02
CA ALA A 56 -15.42 -9.00 -12.87
C ALA A 56 -14.75 -8.94 -11.51
N VAL A 57 -13.58 -8.29 -11.47
CA VAL A 57 -12.91 -7.84 -10.24
C VAL A 57 -12.99 -6.32 -10.19
N VAL A 58 -13.23 -5.76 -9.00
CA VAL A 58 -13.20 -4.32 -8.73
C VAL A 58 -12.20 -4.09 -7.61
N LEU A 59 -11.16 -3.29 -7.84
CA LEU A 59 -10.20 -2.96 -6.79
C LEU A 59 -10.51 -1.57 -6.21
N THR A 60 -10.59 -1.50 -4.89
CA THR A 60 -10.75 -0.24 -4.17
C THR A 60 -9.50 0.61 -4.25
N HIS A 61 -8.33 0.02 -4.07
CA HIS A 61 -7.02 0.68 -4.15
C HIS A 61 -5.86 -0.31 -4.33
N GLY A 62 -4.64 0.23 -4.48
CA GLY A 62 -3.47 -0.54 -4.90
C GLY A 62 -2.71 -1.28 -3.80
N HIS A 63 -3.02 -1.13 -2.50
CA HIS A 63 -2.29 -1.85 -1.46
C HIS A 63 -2.36 -3.37 -1.65
N ILE A 64 -1.30 -4.07 -1.24
CA ILE A 64 -1.13 -5.52 -1.48
C ILE A 64 -2.19 -6.37 -0.76
N ASP A 65 -2.70 -5.91 0.36
CA ASP A 65 -3.80 -6.57 1.08
C ASP A 65 -5.18 -6.33 0.46
N HIS A 66 -5.26 -5.52 -0.62
CA HIS A 66 -6.45 -5.30 -1.46
C HIS A 66 -6.28 -5.78 -2.90
N SER A 67 -5.06 -5.82 -3.43
CA SER A 67 -4.78 -6.16 -4.84
C SER A 67 -3.88 -7.37 -5.03
N GLY A 68 -3.06 -7.71 -4.02
CA GLY A 68 -1.90 -8.59 -4.15
C GLY A 68 -2.17 -10.05 -4.48
N ALA A 69 -3.40 -10.55 -4.34
CA ALA A 69 -3.76 -11.90 -4.76
C ALA A 69 -4.33 -11.96 -6.20
N LEU A 70 -4.46 -10.83 -6.88
CA LEU A 70 -4.93 -10.79 -8.28
C LEU A 70 -4.07 -11.64 -9.23
N PRO A 71 -2.71 -11.62 -9.16
CA PRO A 71 -1.90 -12.51 -10.00
C PRO A 71 -2.20 -14.00 -9.77
N LEU A 72 -2.43 -14.39 -8.52
CA LEU A 72 -2.81 -15.76 -8.18
C LEU A 72 -4.19 -16.13 -8.75
N LEU A 73 -5.16 -15.21 -8.69
CA LEU A 73 -6.48 -15.39 -9.28
C LEU A 73 -6.38 -15.63 -10.80
N VAL A 74 -5.52 -14.85 -11.49
CA VAL A 74 -5.27 -14.98 -12.93
C VAL A 74 -4.53 -16.29 -13.26
N GLN A 75 -3.56 -16.69 -12.45
CA GLN A 75 -2.87 -17.98 -12.57
C GLN A 75 -3.86 -19.13 -12.47
N GLN A 76 -4.87 -19.04 -11.57
CA GLN A 76 -5.93 -20.02 -11.37
C GLN A 76 -7.03 -20.00 -12.45
N GLY A 77 -6.90 -19.14 -13.47
CA GLY A 77 -7.75 -19.17 -14.66
C GLY A 77 -8.72 -18.01 -14.82
N TYR A 78 -8.72 -17.00 -13.97
CA TYR A 78 -9.49 -15.77 -14.18
C TYR A 78 -9.04 -15.06 -15.46
N ARG A 79 -10.01 -14.59 -16.26
CA ARG A 79 -9.74 -13.88 -17.54
C ARG A 79 -10.65 -12.66 -17.74
N GLY A 80 -11.52 -12.37 -16.78
CA GLY A 80 -12.43 -11.23 -16.83
C GLY A 80 -11.73 -9.88 -16.62
N PRO A 81 -12.46 -8.77 -16.73
CA PRO A 81 -11.93 -7.42 -16.53
C PRO A 81 -11.65 -7.13 -15.06
N VAL A 82 -10.63 -6.29 -14.81
CA VAL A 82 -10.29 -5.73 -13.50
C VAL A 82 -10.53 -4.23 -13.55
N TYR A 83 -11.58 -3.78 -12.89
CA TYR A 83 -11.94 -2.38 -12.80
C TYR A 83 -11.26 -1.72 -11.59
N ALA A 84 -10.65 -0.58 -11.80
CA ALA A 84 -10.01 0.24 -10.78
C ALA A 84 -9.89 1.67 -11.29
N THR A 85 -9.58 2.62 -10.43
CA THR A 85 -9.19 3.97 -10.88
C THR A 85 -7.88 3.93 -11.66
N ARG A 86 -7.63 4.98 -12.46
CA ARG A 86 -6.39 5.06 -13.28
C ARG A 86 -5.13 4.99 -12.41
N ALA A 87 -5.12 5.76 -11.32
CA ALA A 87 -3.97 5.79 -10.42
C ALA A 87 -3.80 4.44 -9.69
N THR A 88 -4.88 3.79 -9.26
CA THR A 88 -4.82 2.42 -8.69
C THR A 88 -4.22 1.42 -9.70
N ALA A 89 -4.61 1.48 -10.97
CA ALA A 89 -4.06 0.61 -12.01
C ALA A 89 -2.56 0.86 -12.23
N GLU A 90 -2.11 2.13 -12.25
CA GLU A 90 -0.68 2.47 -12.35
C GLU A 90 0.11 1.99 -11.13
N LEU A 91 -0.42 2.17 -9.92
CA LEU A 91 0.22 1.67 -8.68
C LEU A 91 0.33 0.14 -8.69
N CYS A 92 -0.72 -0.57 -9.09
CA CYS A 92 -0.67 -2.03 -9.27
C CYS A 92 0.39 -2.44 -10.30
N GLY A 93 0.63 -1.60 -11.33
CA GLY A 93 1.69 -1.79 -12.30
C GLY A 93 3.10 -1.82 -11.71
N LEU A 94 3.32 -1.18 -10.57
CA LEU A 94 4.57 -1.24 -9.79
C LEU A 94 4.53 -2.34 -8.73
N LEU A 95 3.46 -2.39 -7.95
CA LEU A 95 3.36 -3.20 -6.74
C LEU A 95 3.27 -4.70 -7.03
N LEU A 96 2.46 -5.11 -8.02
CA LEU A 96 2.23 -6.53 -8.28
C LEU A 96 3.47 -7.24 -8.85
N PRO A 97 4.20 -6.68 -9.84
CA PRO A 97 5.45 -7.27 -10.32
C PRO A 97 6.53 -7.35 -9.24
N ASP A 98 6.70 -6.29 -8.43
CA ASP A 98 7.66 -6.29 -7.32
C ASP A 98 7.31 -7.35 -6.27
N SER A 99 6.03 -7.50 -5.94
CA SER A 99 5.57 -8.56 -5.03
C SER A 99 5.88 -9.95 -5.58
N GLY A 100 5.69 -10.20 -6.88
CA GLY A 100 6.06 -11.45 -7.53
C GLY A 100 7.57 -11.70 -7.45
N HIS A 101 8.37 -10.71 -7.82
CA HIS A 101 9.82 -10.76 -7.77
C HIS A 101 10.35 -11.07 -6.35
N LEU A 102 9.82 -10.42 -5.32
CA LEU A 102 10.20 -10.68 -3.93
C LEU A 102 9.86 -12.10 -3.49
N GLN A 103 8.71 -12.63 -3.89
CA GLN A 103 8.32 -14.01 -3.58
C GLN A 103 9.22 -15.03 -4.29
N GLU A 104 9.62 -14.78 -5.55
CA GLU A 104 10.59 -15.63 -6.27
C GLU A 104 11.96 -15.58 -5.60
N ALA A 105 12.43 -14.40 -5.17
CA ALA A 105 13.68 -14.24 -4.44
C ALA A 105 13.67 -14.98 -3.09
N ASP A 106 12.57 -14.88 -2.34
CA ASP A 106 12.39 -15.58 -1.06
C ASP A 106 12.37 -17.10 -1.25
N ALA A 107 11.68 -17.60 -2.28
CA ALA A 107 11.66 -19.03 -2.61
C ALA A 107 13.06 -19.53 -3.02
N ALA A 108 13.76 -18.78 -3.86
CA ALA A 108 15.14 -19.10 -4.25
C ALA A 108 16.10 -19.11 -3.06
N PHE A 109 15.99 -18.12 -2.16
CA PHE A 109 16.75 -18.08 -0.90
C PHE A 109 16.46 -19.30 -0.03
N ALA A 110 15.19 -19.62 0.19
CA ALA A 110 14.77 -20.75 1.00
C ALA A 110 15.29 -22.10 0.44
N ASN A 111 15.27 -22.26 -0.88
CA ASN A 111 15.80 -23.45 -1.56
C ASN A 111 17.33 -23.56 -1.40
N ARG A 112 18.05 -22.45 -1.60
CA ARG A 112 19.52 -22.42 -1.45
C ARG A 112 19.97 -22.76 -0.03
N HIS A 113 19.27 -22.23 0.96
CA HIS A 113 19.64 -22.39 2.37
C HIS A 113 18.91 -23.57 3.05
N LYS A 114 18.08 -24.32 2.31
CA LYS A 114 17.28 -25.46 2.82
C LYS A 114 16.46 -25.09 4.06
N SER A 115 15.95 -23.84 4.11
CA SER A 115 15.23 -23.29 5.26
C SER A 115 13.71 -23.50 5.19
N SER A 116 13.19 -24.02 4.08
CA SER A 116 11.78 -24.36 3.91
C SER A 116 11.46 -25.80 4.29
N LYS A 117 10.22 -26.05 4.75
CA LYS A 117 9.66 -27.40 4.90
C LYS A 117 9.23 -28.00 3.54
N HIS A 118 9.10 -27.18 2.51
CA HIS A 118 8.69 -27.59 1.17
C HIS A 118 9.93 -27.70 0.27
N HIS A 119 10.00 -28.74 -0.53
CA HIS A 119 11.10 -29.02 -1.43
C HIS A 119 10.58 -29.33 -2.84
N PRO A 120 10.67 -28.39 -3.79
CA PRO A 120 11.17 -27.03 -3.63
C PRO A 120 10.18 -26.09 -2.92
N ALA A 121 10.69 -25.03 -2.29
CA ALA A 121 9.88 -23.87 -1.93
C ALA A 121 9.46 -23.16 -3.22
N LEU A 122 8.19 -22.76 -3.31
CA LEU A 122 7.63 -22.08 -4.47
C LEU A 122 7.09 -20.70 -4.07
N PRO A 123 7.10 -19.70 -4.97
CA PRO A 123 6.36 -18.46 -4.76
C PRO A 123 4.85 -18.73 -4.91
N LEU A 124 3.99 -17.88 -4.32
CA LEU A 124 2.54 -17.91 -4.57
C LEU A 124 2.25 -17.63 -6.06
N TYR A 125 2.98 -16.67 -6.62
CA TYR A 125 2.97 -16.32 -8.03
C TYR A 125 4.30 -15.66 -8.41
N THR A 126 4.60 -15.63 -9.70
CA THR A 126 5.82 -15.05 -10.26
C THR A 126 5.60 -13.59 -10.69
N GLU A 127 6.70 -12.88 -10.97
CA GLU A 127 6.64 -11.56 -11.60
C GLU A 127 5.90 -11.61 -12.95
N GLU A 128 6.06 -12.70 -13.73
CA GLU A 128 5.37 -12.87 -15.00
C GLU A 128 3.85 -13.05 -14.81
N ASP A 129 3.41 -13.79 -13.78
CA ASP A 129 1.99 -13.91 -13.42
C ASP A 129 1.40 -12.54 -13.10
N ALA A 130 2.14 -11.71 -12.36
CA ALA A 130 1.75 -10.35 -12.05
C ALA A 130 1.62 -9.50 -13.34
N ARG A 131 2.60 -9.54 -14.22
CA ARG A 131 2.55 -8.83 -15.52
C ARG A 131 1.40 -9.29 -16.40
N ARG A 132 1.03 -10.58 -16.35
CA ARG A 132 -0.16 -11.09 -17.05
C ARG A 132 -1.45 -10.52 -16.47
N SER A 133 -1.57 -10.40 -15.16
CA SER A 133 -2.75 -9.84 -14.52
C SER A 133 -2.99 -8.37 -14.87
N LEU A 134 -1.93 -7.60 -15.06
CA LEU A 134 -2.03 -6.18 -15.44
C LEU A 134 -2.71 -5.96 -16.81
N LYS A 135 -2.70 -6.95 -17.70
CA LYS A 135 -3.37 -6.87 -19.01
C LYS A 135 -4.89 -6.86 -18.92
N LEU A 136 -5.44 -7.25 -17.78
CA LEU A 136 -6.89 -7.32 -17.55
C LEU A 136 -7.49 -6.01 -17.02
N PHE A 137 -6.65 -5.05 -16.63
CA PHE A 137 -7.11 -3.78 -16.09
C PHE A 137 -7.92 -2.98 -17.10
N LYS A 138 -9.05 -2.44 -16.62
CA LYS A 138 -9.94 -1.51 -17.31
C LYS A 138 -10.13 -0.31 -16.40
N PRO A 139 -9.24 0.70 -16.50
CA PRO A 139 -9.32 1.88 -15.65
C PRO A 139 -10.62 2.65 -15.86
N LEU A 140 -11.18 3.14 -14.75
CA LEU A 140 -12.34 4.01 -14.69
C LEU A 140 -11.95 5.36 -14.09
N ASP A 141 -12.65 6.41 -14.48
CA ASP A 141 -12.54 7.69 -13.80
C ASP A 141 -13.42 7.68 -12.52
N PHE A 142 -13.09 8.53 -11.55
CA PHE A 142 -13.98 8.73 -10.40
C PHE A 142 -15.35 9.20 -10.89
N ASP A 143 -16.40 8.71 -10.24
CA ASP A 143 -17.80 9.00 -10.53
C ASP A 143 -18.30 8.55 -11.91
N GLU A 144 -17.45 7.94 -12.72
CA GLU A 144 -17.89 7.31 -13.97
C GLU A 144 -18.87 6.16 -13.67
N LEU A 145 -20.00 6.15 -14.38
CA LEU A 145 -21.01 5.11 -14.23
C LEU A 145 -20.76 3.97 -15.23
N LEU A 146 -20.33 2.83 -14.73
CA LEU A 146 -20.18 1.61 -15.51
C LEU A 146 -21.41 0.72 -15.35
N THR A 147 -22.00 0.29 -16.47
CA THR A 147 -23.09 -0.68 -16.49
C THR A 147 -22.56 -2.10 -16.76
N LEU A 148 -22.85 -3.03 -15.84
CA LEU A 148 -22.49 -4.45 -15.93
C LEU A 148 -23.79 -5.27 -15.88
N GLY A 149 -24.38 -5.58 -17.04
CA GLY A 149 -25.69 -6.21 -17.12
C GLY A 149 -26.75 -5.40 -16.34
N PRO A 150 -27.41 -5.98 -15.31
CA PRO A 150 -28.40 -5.26 -14.50
C PRO A 150 -27.78 -4.45 -13.36
N LEU A 151 -26.45 -4.42 -13.24
CA LEU A 151 -25.74 -3.71 -12.18
C LEU A 151 -25.14 -2.39 -12.70
N GLN A 152 -25.11 -1.41 -11.85
CA GLN A 152 -24.37 -0.17 -12.03
C GLN A 152 -23.25 -0.09 -11.00
N LEU A 153 -22.04 0.20 -11.47
CA LEU A 153 -20.82 0.38 -10.66
C LEU A 153 -20.35 1.82 -10.74
N ARG A 154 -19.95 2.39 -9.62
CA ARG A 154 -19.27 3.69 -9.53
C ARG A 154 -18.16 3.64 -8.49
N LEU A 155 -17.02 4.28 -8.78
CA LEU A 155 -15.90 4.46 -7.86
C LEU A 155 -15.91 5.89 -7.32
N ARG A 156 -15.97 6.05 -5.99
CA ARG A 156 -16.00 7.34 -5.29
C ARG A 156 -14.69 7.56 -4.56
N GLY A 157 -14.12 8.75 -4.61
CA GLY A 157 -12.83 9.02 -3.93
C GLY A 157 -12.86 8.71 -2.44
N ALA A 158 -11.96 7.84 -1.98
CA ALA A 158 -11.86 7.41 -0.58
C ALA A 158 -10.76 8.15 0.20
N GLY A 159 -9.85 8.87 -0.48
CA GLY A 159 -8.84 9.73 0.16
C GLY A 159 -7.75 9.02 0.94
N HIS A 160 -7.66 7.68 0.89
CA HIS A 160 -6.69 6.89 1.64
C HIS A 160 -5.27 6.97 1.05
N ILE A 161 -5.14 6.60 -0.21
CA ILE A 161 -3.94 6.77 -1.04
C ILE A 161 -4.37 7.24 -2.44
N LEU A 162 -3.41 7.56 -3.27
CA LEU A 162 -3.67 7.93 -4.65
C LEU A 162 -4.51 6.85 -5.35
N GLY A 163 -5.59 7.24 -6.01
CA GLY A 163 -6.52 6.33 -6.67
C GLY A 163 -7.48 5.57 -5.77
N ALA A 164 -7.37 5.68 -4.43
CA ALA A 164 -8.25 4.96 -3.53
C ALA A 164 -9.72 5.37 -3.69
N SER A 165 -10.59 4.35 -3.75
CA SER A 165 -12.01 4.54 -3.98
C SER A 165 -12.88 3.67 -3.07
N SER A 166 -14.03 4.21 -2.72
CA SER A 166 -15.18 3.42 -2.26
C SER A 166 -15.96 2.91 -3.46
N VAL A 167 -16.53 1.72 -3.33
CA VAL A 167 -17.29 1.06 -4.40
C VAL A 167 -18.78 1.19 -4.14
N GLU A 168 -19.49 1.78 -5.07
CA GLU A 168 -20.96 1.83 -5.08
C GLU A 168 -21.48 0.85 -6.14
N LEU A 169 -22.29 -0.13 -5.72
CA LEU A 169 -22.98 -1.08 -6.60
C LEU A 169 -24.48 -0.91 -6.44
N ARG A 170 -25.19 -0.76 -7.55
CA ARG A 170 -26.65 -0.63 -7.59
C ARG A 170 -27.30 -1.71 -8.47
N GLN A 171 -28.42 -2.22 -8.02
CA GLN A 171 -29.31 -3.10 -8.77
C GLN A 171 -30.75 -2.63 -8.58
N GLY A 172 -31.31 -1.97 -9.59
CA GLY A 172 -32.61 -1.30 -9.44
C GLY A 172 -32.58 -0.28 -8.31
N ASN A 173 -33.45 -0.42 -7.33
CA ASN A 173 -33.56 0.49 -6.17
C ASN A 173 -32.67 0.04 -4.98
N ARG A 174 -31.86 -1.01 -5.12
CA ARG A 174 -30.98 -1.49 -4.03
C ARG A 174 -29.54 -1.09 -4.30
N SER A 175 -28.88 -0.59 -3.26
CA SER A 175 -27.47 -0.19 -3.29
C SER A 175 -26.65 -0.88 -2.20
N LEU A 176 -25.42 -1.23 -2.56
CA LEU A 176 -24.38 -1.71 -1.66
C LEU A 176 -23.19 -0.75 -1.79
N LEU A 177 -22.76 -0.23 -0.65
CA LEU A 177 -21.59 0.63 -0.53
C LEU A 177 -20.49 -0.12 0.21
N MET A 178 -19.27 -0.09 -0.34
CA MET A 178 -18.09 -0.67 0.29
C MET A 178 -17.03 0.41 0.39
N SER A 179 -16.60 0.74 1.60
CA SER A 179 -15.70 1.88 1.83
C SER A 179 -14.32 1.70 1.18
N GLY A 180 -13.84 0.48 1.02
CA GLY A 180 -12.40 0.26 0.94
C GLY A 180 -11.74 0.82 2.21
N ASP A 181 -10.48 1.21 2.12
CA ASP A 181 -9.81 1.95 3.19
C ASP A 181 -10.09 3.45 3.03
N LEU A 182 -10.45 4.10 4.12
CA LEU A 182 -10.79 5.53 4.13
C LEU A 182 -9.59 6.38 4.57
N GLY A 183 -9.41 7.49 3.90
CA GLY A 183 -8.48 8.54 4.32
C GLY A 183 -9.06 9.45 5.39
N ARG A 184 -8.23 10.34 5.91
CA ARG A 184 -8.65 11.37 6.88
C ARG A 184 -9.20 12.60 6.16
N PRO A 185 -10.24 13.25 6.70
CA PRO A 185 -10.75 14.50 6.13
C PRO A 185 -9.70 15.63 6.12
N ASP A 186 -8.79 15.61 7.07
CA ASP A 186 -7.71 16.58 7.33
C ASP A 186 -6.34 16.11 6.85
N ASP A 187 -6.26 15.07 5.99
CA ASP A 187 -4.98 14.57 5.48
C ASP A 187 -4.17 15.68 4.80
N LEU A 188 -2.86 15.70 5.06
CA LEU A 188 -1.94 16.72 4.56
C LEU A 188 -1.84 16.73 3.03
N MET A 189 -1.94 15.57 2.40
CA MET A 189 -1.72 15.39 0.96
C MET A 189 -2.99 15.00 0.23
N MET A 190 -3.75 14.04 0.76
CA MET A 190 -4.89 13.49 0.06
C MET A 190 -6.13 14.37 0.22
N LYS A 191 -7.00 14.36 -0.79
CA LYS A 191 -8.34 14.95 -0.67
C LYS A 191 -9.17 14.12 0.31
N PRO A 192 -10.14 14.73 1.02
CA PRO A 192 -11.01 14.00 1.92
C PRO A 192 -11.82 12.93 1.17
N PRO A 193 -12.27 11.87 1.86
CA PRO A 193 -13.26 10.95 1.31
C PRO A 193 -14.49 11.71 0.80
N VAL A 194 -15.00 11.31 -0.37
CA VAL A 194 -16.23 11.86 -0.93
C VAL A 194 -17.42 11.33 -0.12
N PRO A 195 -18.24 12.18 0.49
CA PRO A 195 -19.41 11.72 1.23
C PRO A 195 -20.39 10.94 0.33
N ILE A 196 -20.93 9.86 0.86
CA ILE A 196 -21.98 9.07 0.22
C ILE A 196 -23.25 9.27 1.01
N GLU A 197 -24.22 9.96 0.42
CA GLU A 197 -25.42 10.42 1.13
C GLU A 197 -26.44 9.29 1.38
N HIS A 198 -26.52 8.31 0.46
CA HIS A 198 -27.54 7.27 0.51
C HIS A 198 -26.99 5.89 0.11
N GLY A 199 -27.37 4.88 0.87
CA GLY A 199 -27.09 3.47 0.59
C GLY A 199 -27.92 2.56 1.47
N ASP A 200 -28.43 1.45 0.91
CA ASP A 200 -29.23 0.49 1.68
C ASP A 200 -28.37 -0.42 2.56
N THR A 201 -27.18 -0.71 2.09
CA THR A 201 -26.21 -1.56 2.81
C THR A 201 -24.83 -0.93 2.74
N LEU A 202 -24.16 -0.86 3.90
CA LEU A 202 -22.80 -0.34 4.03
C LEU A 202 -21.86 -1.43 4.56
N VAL A 203 -20.75 -1.65 3.88
CA VAL A 203 -19.58 -2.38 4.37
C VAL A 203 -18.48 -1.36 4.60
N ILE A 204 -18.11 -1.18 5.86
CA ILE A 204 -17.14 -0.14 6.27
C ILE A 204 -15.93 -0.80 6.93
N GLU A 205 -14.74 -0.26 6.64
CA GLU A 205 -13.50 -0.63 7.33
C GLU A 205 -13.57 -0.24 8.80
N SER A 206 -12.79 -0.94 9.64
CA SER A 206 -12.71 -0.67 11.07
C SER A 206 -11.33 -0.91 11.65
N THR A 207 -10.28 -0.60 10.89
CA THR A 207 -8.88 -0.80 11.28
C THR A 207 -8.56 -0.15 12.62
N TYR A 208 -9.08 1.05 12.85
CA TYR A 208 -8.99 1.79 14.10
C TYR A 208 -10.35 2.02 14.79
N GLY A 209 -11.33 1.16 14.50
CA GLY A 209 -12.70 1.31 15.01
C GLY A 209 -12.86 1.14 16.52
N ASP A 210 -11.80 0.67 17.20
CA ASP A 210 -11.75 0.47 18.66
C ASP A 210 -11.05 1.62 19.43
N ARG A 211 -10.62 2.69 18.74
CA ARG A 211 -9.86 3.78 19.34
C ARG A 211 -10.05 5.11 18.65
N THR A 212 -9.87 6.18 19.39
CA THR A 212 -9.70 7.53 18.86
C THR A 212 -8.21 7.82 18.64
N HIS A 213 -7.90 8.58 17.61
CA HIS A 213 -6.57 9.17 17.45
C HIS A 213 -6.46 10.37 18.40
N ASP A 214 -5.29 10.56 18.97
CA ASP A 214 -4.99 11.77 19.73
C ASP A 214 -4.80 12.97 18.78
N ASP A 215 -4.98 14.17 19.33
CA ASP A 215 -4.73 15.43 18.61
C ASP A 215 -3.25 15.86 18.71
N SER A 216 -2.32 14.91 18.83
CA SER A 216 -0.90 15.21 18.97
C SER A 216 -0.32 15.87 17.71
N ASP A 217 0.61 16.78 17.92
CA ASP A 217 1.40 17.41 16.84
C ASP A 217 2.45 16.42 16.31
N HIS A 218 2.02 15.49 15.48
CA HIS A 218 2.92 14.50 14.86
C HIS A 218 4.05 15.14 14.06
N ALA A 219 3.85 16.34 13.51
CA ALA A 219 4.90 17.07 12.80
C ALA A 219 5.97 17.55 13.78
N GLY A 220 5.57 18.12 14.91
CA GLY A 220 6.45 18.53 16.00
C GLY A 220 7.20 17.35 16.62
N GLU A 221 6.52 16.22 16.83
CA GLU A 221 7.15 14.98 17.33
C GLU A 221 8.25 14.48 16.37
N LEU A 222 7.96 14.44 15.06
CA LEU A 222 8.95 14.08 14.04
C LEU A 222 10.13 15.05 14.05
N ALA A 223 9.87 16.37 14.13
CA ALA A 223 10.90 17.38 14.21
C ALA A 223 11.78 17.21 15.46
N ASP A 224 11.20 16.89 16.61
CA ASP A 224 11.94 16.64 17.84
C ASP A 224 12.84 15.42 17.75
N VAL A 225 12.37 14.31 17.17
CA VAL A 225 13.19 13.13 16.96
C VAL A 225 14.36 13.46 16.03
N ILE A 226 14.12 14.18 14.93
CA ILE A 226 15.17 14.57 13.97
C ILE A 226 16.20 15.47 14.68
N ARG A 227 15.79 16.51 15.40
CA ARG A 227 16.69 17.42 16.10
C ARG A 227 17.57 16.69 17.14
N ARG A 228 16.96 15.88 17.99
CA ARG A 228 17.68 15.12 19.03
C ARG A 228 18.67 14.13 18.44
N THR A 229 18.29 13.47 17.34
CA THR A 229 19.15 12.50 16.67
C THR A 229 20.31 13.19 15.96
N ALA A 230 20.06 14.29 15.28
CA ALA A 230 21.10 15.12 14.65
C ALA A 230 22.10 15.65 15.66
N ALA A 231 21.63 16.15 16.83
CA ALA A 231 22.48 16.66 17.90
C ALA A 231 23.43 15.57 18.48
N ARG A 232 23.05 14.28 18.41
CA ARG A 232 23.89 13.16 18.81
C ARG A 232 24.80 12.66 17.70
N GLY A 233 24.73 13.22 16.50
CA GLY A 233 25.47 12.76 15.32
C GLY A 233 24.95 11.46 14.71
N GLY A 234 23.69 11.08 14.99
CA GLY A 234 23.09 9.83 14.57
C GLY A 234 22.24 9.91 13.30
N MET A 235 21.80 8.74 12.82
CA MET A 235 20.89 8.58 11.69
C MET A 235 19.45 8.48 12.15
N VAL A 236 18.52 9.10 11.41
CA VAL A 236 17.07 8.85 11.53
C VAL A 236 16.66 7.85 10.45
N ILE A 237 16.27 6.66 10.86
CA ILE A 237 15.89 5.57 9.96
C ILE A 237 14.37 5.42 10.00
N VAL A 238 13.73 5.53 8.84
CA VAL A 238 12.27 5.56 8.74
C VAL A 238 11.79 4.40 7.85
N PRO A 239 11.36 3.28 8.45
CA PRO A 239 10.61 2.27 7.74
C PRO A 239 9.29 2.87 7.21
N ALA A 240 9.08 2.86 5.88
CA ALA A 240 7.89 3.44 5.30
C ALA A 240 7.30 2.55 4.19
N PHE A 241 5.97 2.56 4.06
CA PHE A 241 5.33 1.96 2.89
C PHE A 241 5.68 2.77 1.65
N ALA A 242 5.97 2.08 0.55
CA ALA A 242 6.40 2.71 -0.69
C ALA A 242 5.32 3.62 -1.31
N VAL A 243 4.05 3.33 -1.03
CA VAL A 243 2.88 4.09 -1.50
C VAL A 243 2.21 4.80 -0.34
N GLY A 244 1.92 6.07 -0.50
CA GLY A 244 1.21 6.94 0.43
C GLY A 244 2.13 7.47 1.54
N ARG A 245 2.56 6.60 2.46
CA ARG A 245 3.32 7.01 3.66
C ARG A 245 4.67 7.65 3.34
N THR A 246 5.41 7.11 2.36
CA THR A 246 6.70 7.70 1.94
C THR A 246 6.50 9.11 1.39
N GLN A 247 5.51 9.32 0.54
CA GLN A 247 5.24 10.63 -0.06
C GLN A 247 4.83 11.65 1.00
N ALA A 248 3.96 11.25 1.95
CA ALA A 248 3.57 12.11 3.09
C ALA A 248 4.78 12.50 3.94
N LEU A 249 5.70 11.56 4.23
CA LEU A 249 6.93 11.84 4.97
C LEU A 249 7.87 12.80 4.20
N LEU A 250 8.06 12.60 2.91
CA LEU A 250 8.88 13.50 2.08
C LEU A 250 8.33 14.92 2.11
N TYR A 251 7.02 15.07 1.94
CA TYR A 251 6.35 16.38 1.98
C TYR A 251 6.44 17.01 3.38
N GLN A 252 6.20 16.25 4.43
CA GLN A 252 6.33 16.72 5.81
C GLN A 252 7.76 17.16 6.14
N ILE A 253 8.77 16.39 5.74
CA ILE A 253 10.18 16.76 5.96
C ILE A 253 10.54 18.02 5.18
N TRP A 254 10.02 18.18 3.96
CA TRP A 254 10.20 19.40 3.21
C TRP A 254 9.63 20.61 3.96
N LEU A 255 8.38 20.53 4.46
CA LEU A 255 7.75 21.60 5.24
C LEU A 255 8.57 21.96 6.49
N LEU A 256 9.08 20.94 7.21
CA LEU A 256 9.90 21.14 8.40
C LEU A 256 11.26 21.82 8.09
N LYS A 257 11.84 21.53 6.93
CA LYS A 257 13.08 22.20 6.46
C LYS A 257 12.80 23.66 6.08
N GLU A 258 11.77 23.91 5.26
CA GLU A 258 11.38 25.26 4.85
C GLU A 258 11.05 26.17 6.04
N SER A 259 10.33 25.64 7.03
CA SER A 259 10.02 26.37 8.27
C SER A 259 11.17 26.41 9.28
N LYS A 260 12.35 25.86 8.93
CA LYS A 260 13.55 25.79 9.78
C LYS A 260 13.31 25.12 11.16
N GLN A 261 12.34 24.23 11.23
CA GLN A 261 12.04 23.46 12.44
C GLN A 261 13.02 22.30 12.64
N ILE A 262 13.71 21.87 11.59
CA ILE A 262 14.78 20.87 11.65
C ILE A 262 16.06 21.38 10.97
N PRO A 263 17.25 20.87 11.35
CA PRO A 263 18.49 21.20 10.64
C PRO A 263 18.44 20.71 9.20
N ASP A 264 19.21 21.36 8.32
CA ASP A 264 19.31 20.97 6.91
C ASP A 264 20.15 19.69 6.74
N LEU A 265 19.54 18.55 7.10
CA LEU A 265 20.15 17.24 6.94
C LEU A 265 19.92 16.68 5.55
N PRO A 266 20.88 15.88 5.01
CA PRO A 266 20.62 15.06 3.85
C PRO A 266 19.46 14.06 4.12
N VAL A 267 18.55 13.95 3.15
CA VAL A 267 17.46 12.97 3.16
C VAL A 267 17.71 12.01 2.02
N PHE A 268 17.60 10.72 2.28
CA PHE A 268 17.75 9.66 1.28
C PHE A 268 16.46 8.84 1.20
N LEU A 269 15.99 8.63 -0.03
CA LEU A 269 14.92 7.68 -0.33
C LEU A 269 15.54 6.42 -0.95
N ASP A 270 15.66 5.38 -0.13
CA ASP A 270 16.27 4.11 -0.52
C ASP A 270 15.21 3.04 -0.80
N SER A 271 14.43 3.29 -1.84
CA SER A 271 13.40 2.37 -2.33
C SER A 271 13.05 2.70 -3.78
N PRO A 272 13.45 1.89 -4.78
CA PRO A 272 13.09 2.10 -6.19
C PRO A 272 11.58 2.24 -6.38
N MET A 273 10.77 1.39 -5.75
CA MET A 273 9.32 1.45 -5.82
C MET A 273 8.76 2.77 -5.29
N ALA A 274 9.25 3.26 -4.14
CA ALA A 274 8.77 4.52 -3.58
C ALA A 274 9.17 5.72 -4.46
N ILE A 275 10.33 5.66 -5.11
CA ILE A 275 10.78 6.66 -6.09
C ILE A 275 9.82 6.70 -7.30
N ASP A 276 9.49 5.53 -7.85
CA ASP A 276 8.59 5.44 -9.00
C ASP A 276 7.16 5.86 -8.65
N THR A 277 6.69 5.49 -7.44
CA THR A 277 5.41 5.95 -6.88
C THR A 277 5.35 7.47 -6.76
N THR A 278 6.45 8.12 -6.33
CA THR A 278 6.50 9.59 -6.23
C THR A 278 6.28 10.25 -7.61
N GLY A 279 6.79 9.63 -8.69
CA GLY A 279 6.49 10.05 -10.06
C GLY A 279 5.03 9.87 -10.47
N ILE A 280 4.33 8.84 -9.94
CA ILE A 280 2.89 8.66 -10.20
C ILE A 280 2.09 9.81 -9.54
N TYR A 281 2.41 10.21 -8.32
CA TYR A 281 1.77 11.35 -7.65
C TYR A 281 1.82 12.62 -8.50
N GLN A 282 2.94 12.91 -9.16
CA GLN A 282 3.06 14.07 -10.04
C GLN A 282 2.11 14.02 -11.25
N ARG A 283 1.84 12.82 -11.80
CA ARG A 283 0.93 12.65 -12.95
C ARG A 283 -0.55 12.77 -12.59
N HIS A 284 -0.90 12.49 -11.35
CA HIS A 284 -2.28 12.49 -10.83
C HIS A 284 -2.54 13.66 -9.88
N ALA A 285 -2.02 14.85 -10.20
CA ALA A 285 -2.12 16.05 -9.35
C ALA A 285 -3.58 16.47 -9.04
N ASN A 286 -4.55 16.04 -9.83
CA ASN A 286 -5.98 16.30 -9.61
C ASN A 286 -6.60 15.41 -8.51
N GLU A 287 -5.92 14.37 -8.05
CA GLU A 287 -6.44 13.43 -7.05
C GLU A 287 -6.00 13.76 -5.60
N HIS A 288 -5.09 14.72 -5.42
CA HIS A 288 -4.59 15.13 -4.11
C HIS A 288 -4.63 16.66 -3.95
N ARG A 289 -4.22 17.18 -2.78
CA ARG A 289 -4.25 18.62 -2.44
C ARG A 289 -3.01 19.38 -2.88
N LEU A 290 -1.91 18.66 -3.16
CA LEU A 290 -0.64 19.29 -3.46
C LEU A 290 -0.70 20.07 -4.78
N SER A 291 -0.10 21.24 -4.80
CA SER A 291 0.20 21.97 -6.03
C SER A 291 1.29 21.25 -6.85
N ILE A 292 1.47 21.64 -8.09
CA ILE A 292 2.56 21.13 -8.93
C ILE A 292 3.93 21.44 -8.29
N ASP A 293 4.07 22.59 -7.66
CA ASP A 293 5.31 22.98 -6.99
C ASP A 293 5.55 22.19 -5.71
N ASP A 294 4.51 21.92 -4.91
CA ASP A 294 4.59 21.00 -3.77
C ASP A 294 5.08 19.62 -4.20
N CYS A 295 4.54 19.08 -5.30
CA CYS A 295 4.97 17.79 -5.85
C CYS A 295 6.45 17.81 -6.27
N ARG A 296 6.94 18.91 -6.84
CA ARG A 296 8.36 19.08 -7.18
C ARG A 296 9.22 19.10 -5.93
N HIS A 297 8.83 19.88 -4.93
CA HIS A 297 9.53 20.00 -3.66
C HIS A 297 9.59 18.67 -2.92
N MET A 298 8.46 17.96 -2.83
CA MET A 298 8.40 16.59 -2.28
C MET A 298 9.39 15.67 -3.00
N GLY A 299 9.49 15.74 -4.33
CA GLY A 299 10.42 14.93 -5.12
C GLY A 299 11.89 15.32 -4.94
N SER A 300 12.18 16.60 -4.66
CA SER A 300 13.54 17.16 -4.59
C SER A 300 14.16 17.14 -3.19
N VAL A 301 13.34 16.96 -2.13
CA VAL A 301 13.83 16.98 -0.74
C VAL A 301 14.78 15.83 -0.43
N ALA A 302 14.69 14.72 -1.16
CA ALA A 302 15.50 13.52 -0.94
C ALA A 302 16.39 13.17 -2.15
N ARG A 303 17.56 12.64 -1.87
CA ARG A 303 18.42 11.97 -2.86
C ARG A 303 17.91 10.55 -3.07
N PHE A 304 17.68 10.17 -4.32
CA PHE A 304 17.10 8.88 -4.68
C PHE A 304 18.18 7.81 -4.86
N CYS A 305 18.07 6.72 -4.10
CA CYS A 305 18.96 5.56 -4.18
C CYS A 305 18.26 4.42 -4.91
N ARG A 306 18.62 4.21 -6.18
CA ARG A 306 18.01 3.16 -7.02
C ARG A 306 18.77 1.85 -6.98
N THR A 307 20.10 1.89 -6.89
CA THR A 307 20.94 0.69 -6.97
C THR A 307 21.29 0.12 -5.59
N ALA A 308 21.67 -1.15 -5.55
CA ALA A 308 22.15 -1.79 -4.33
C ALA A 308 23.47 -1.18 -3.83
N ASP A 309 24.31 -0.68 -4.74
CA ASP A 309 25.59 -0.03 -4.36
C ASP A 309 25.32 1.31 -3.68
N GLN A 310 24.44 2.16 -4.23
CA GLN A 310 24.00 3.38 -3.58
C GLN A 310 23.41 3.11 -2.17
N SER A 311 22.63 2.03 -2.03
CA SER A 311 22.09 1.62 -0.72
C SER A 311 23.17 1.22 0.27
N ARG A 312 24.23 0.52 -0.18
CA ARG A 312 25.37 0.14 0.67
C ARG A 312 26.20 1.35 1.11
N GLU A 313 26.36 2.35 0.24
CA GLU A 313 27.07 3.60 0.54
C GLU A 313 26.42 4.34 1.72
N LEU A 314 25.08 4.29 1.85
CA LEU A 314 24.39 4.92 2.97
C LEU A 314 24.82 4.38 4.34
N ASN A 315 25.22 3.11 4.41
CA ASN A 315 25.71 2.51 5.67
C ASN A 315 27.12 2.95 6.06
N GLN A 316 27.82 3.67 5.18
CA GLN A 316 29.16 4.20 5.42
C GLN A 316 29.16 5.70 5.78
N LEU A 317 27.97 6.33 5.83
CA LEU A 317 27.85 7.74 6.18
C LEU A 317 28.31 7.97 7.64
N THR A 318 29.10 9.00 7.84
CA THR A 318 29.64 9.38 9.14
C THR A 318 29.03 10.66 9.71
N TYR A 319 28.03 11.21 9.04
CA TYR A 319 27.32 12.43 9.43
C TYR A 319 25.82 12.16 9.55
N PRO A 320 25.09 12.97 10.34
CA PRO A 320 23.65 12.79 10.50
C PRO A 320 22.89 12.89 9.18
N ALA A 321 21.93 11.97 8.99
CA ALA A 321 21.07 11.94 7.82
C ALA A 321 19.72 11.29 8.14
N ILE A 322 18.75 11.48 7.26
CA ILE A 322 17.45 10.81 7.30
C ILE A 322 17.40 9.77 6.18
N ILE A 323 17.13 8.51 6.50
CA ILE A 323 17.01 7.43 5.53
C ILE A 323 15.58 6.89 5.58
N ILE A 324 14.82 7.07 4.49
CA ILE A 324 13.49 6.52 4.30
C ILE A 324 13.62 5.29 3.40
N SER A 325 13.15 4.12 3.85
CA SER A 325 13.28 2.88 3.08
C SER A 325 12.09 1.94 3.28
N ALA A 326 11.71 1.22 2.25
CA ALA A 326 10.66 0.20 2.32
C ALA A 326 11.28 -1.14 2.89
N SER A 327 10.51 -1.96 3.64
CA SER A 327 9.06 -1.94 3.91
C SER A 327 8.70 -1.23 5.21
N GLY A 328 7.47 -0.71 5.26
CA GLY A 328 6.98 0.05 6.41
C GLY A 328 6.78 -0.76 7.70
N MET A 329 6.64 -2.09 7.63
CA MET A 329 6.53 -2.99 8.78
C MET A 329 7.85 -3.74 9.08
N ALA A 330 8.95 -3.33 8.47
CA ALA A 330 10.27 -3.94 8.59
C ALA A 330 10.28 -5.47 8.35
N THR A 331 9.47 -5.95 7.43
CA THR A 331 9.34 -7.39 7.13
C THR A 331 10.28 -7.87 6.04
N GLY A 332 10.79 -6.98 5.20
CA GLY A 332 11.66 -7.26 4.06
C GLY A 332 12.31 -5.98 3.51
N GLY A 333 12.98 -6.08 2.38
CA GLY A 333 13.55 -4.95 1.67
C GLY A 333 14.82 -4.37 2.28
N ARG A 334 15.25 -3.23 1.71
CA ARG A 334 16.51 -2.57 2.06
C ARG A 334 16.55 -2.03 3.49
N ILE A 335 15.39 -1.70 4.05
CA ILE A 335 15.27 -1.23 5.44
C ILE A 335 15.90 -2.19 6.43
N LEU A 336 15.87 -3.51 6.18
CA LEU A 336 16.47 -4.49 7.09
C LEU A 336 17.99 -4.34 7.19
N HIS A 337 18.65 -3.94 6.11
CA HIS A 337 20.08 -3.69 6.11
C HIS A 337 20.42 -2.45 6.94
N HIS A 338 19.64 -1.37 6.79
CA HIS A 338 19.81 -0.16 7.59
C HIS A 338 19.56 -0.43 9.08
N LEU A 339 18.50 -1.15 9.42
CA LEU A 339 18.21 -1.53 10.80
C LEU A 339 19.36 -2.38 11.39
N LYS A 340 19.86 -3.38 10.64
CA LYS A 340 20.97 -4.23 11.10
C LYS A 340 22.22 -3.42 11.41
N ASN A 341 22.52 -2.39 10.63
CA ASN A 341 23.75 -1.60 10.77
C ASN A 341 23.66 -0.52 11.87
N HIS A 342 22.45 0.01 12.13
CA HIS A 342 22.30 1.19 12.97
C HIS A 342 21.53 0.96 14.27
N LEU A 343 20.82 -0.18 14.44
CA LEU A 343 19.98 -0.42 15.62
C LEU A 343 20.78 -0.50 16.93
N GLY A 344 22.06 -0.91 16.85
CA GLY A 344 22.99 -0.95 18.00
C GLY A 344 23.63 0.40 18.34
N ASP A 345 23.47 1.44 17.53
CA ASP A 345 24.06 2.75 17.76
C ASP A 345 23.05 3.66 18.50
N HIS A 346 23.32 3.96 19.77
CA HIS A 346 22.46 4.80 20.64
C HIS A 346 22.27 6.23 20.11
N ARG A 347 23.08 6.69 19.18
CA ARG A 347 22.91 7.99 18.52
C ARG A 347 21.76 7.98 17.52
N CYS A 348 21.48 6.81 16.92
CA CYS A 348 20.47 6.65 15.89
C CYS A 348 19.05 6.57 16.47
N SER A 349 18.06 6.89 15.65
CA SER A 349 16.64 6.72 15.97
C SER A 349 15.93 5.97 14.84
N VAL A 350 14.98 5.12 15.21
CA VAL A 350 14.06 4.47 14.27
C VAL A 350 12.66 5.05 14.47
N VAL A 351 12.04 5.51 13.38
CA VAL A 351 10.71 6.15 13.41
C VAL A 351 9.73 5.31 12.60
N PHE A 352 8.81 4.64 13.27
CA PHE A 352 7.69 3.96 12.63
C PHE A 352 6.54 4.94 12.42
N ALA A 353 6.29 5.32 11.18
CA ALA A 353 5.32 6.35 10.80
C ALA A 353 3.98 5.79 10.32
N GLY A 354 3.61 4.56 10.70
CA GLY A 354 2.37 3.93 10.28
C GLY A 354 2.02 2.69 11.08
N TYR A 355 0.85 2.11 10.77
CA TYR A 355 0.36 0.90 11.40
C TYR A 355 1.36 -0.26 11.31
N GLN A 356 1.50 -0.99 12.42
CA GLN A 356 2.36 -2.18 12.51
C GLN A 356 1.49 -3.40 12.80
N ALA A 357 1.24 -4.20 11.76
CA ALA A 357 0.43 -5.40 11.90
C ALA A 357 1.06 -6.41 12.86
N GLY A 358 0.24 -7.02 13.69
CA GLY A 358 0.69 -8.06 14.61
C GLY A 358 1.42 -9.20 13.88
N GLY A 359 2.50 -9.72 14.49
CA GLY A 359 3.36 -10.75 13.90
C GLY A 359 4.43 -10.23 12.94
N THR A 360 4.47 -8.94 12.66
CA THR A 360 5.56 -8.28 11.90
C THR A 360 6.74 -7.92 12.80
N ARG A 361 7.89 -7.60 12.19
CA ARG A 361 9.08 -7.16 12.95
C ARG A 361 8.89 -5.76 13.53
N GLY A 362 8.19 -4.88 12.83
CA GLY A 362 7.90 -3.53 13.32
C GLY A 362 6.97 -3.51 14.54
N ALA A 363 6.11 -4.54 14.72
CA ALA A 363 5.21 -4.66 15.86
C ALA A 363 5.88 -5.29 17.11
N ARG A 364 7.09 -5.83 16.99
CA ARG A 364 7.89 -6.42 18.10
C ARG A 364 8.82 -5.41 18.73
#